data_bf48ad93aa79dd3e5b83ccf7c16afb5c
#
_entry.id   bf48ad93aa79dd3e5b83ccf7c16afb5c
#
_cell.length_a   1.000
_cell.length_b   1.000
_cell.length_c   1.000
_cell.angle_alpha   90.00
_cell.angle_beta   90.00
_cell.angle_gamma   90.00
#
_symmetry.space_group_name_H-M   'P 1'
#
loop_
_entity.id
_entity.type
_entity.pdbx_description
1 polymer ?
#
loop_
_entity_poly.entity_id
_entity_poly.type
_entity_poly.pdbx_seq_one_letter_code
_entity_poly.pdbx_strand_id
1 'polypeptide(L)'
;MRAPRFTARPSPASTLALTVLAAALLSACEPAENVNNRPEYVAQRIQKVGTIELAAVSSEPKSGEEVYKAVCAACHTAGALGAPKVGDAGAWAARAGKGYDALLTSALKGKGSMPAQGGGAFSDFEVGRAVVHMVNGSGGKLAEPKKP
;
A
#
# COMPACT_ATOMS: atom_id res chain seq x y z
N MET A 1 75.66 -58.41 3.34
CA MET A 1 75.11 -58.19 4.70
C MET A 1 73.59 -57.87 4.54
N ARG A 2 72.71 -58.78 4.98
CA ARG A 2 71.26 -58.69 4.85
C ARG A 2 70.68 -58.17 6.17
N ALA A 3 70.02 -57.00 6.16
CA ALA A 3 69.39 -56.46 7.32
C ALA A 3 68.10 -57.27 7.70
N PRO A 4 67.85 -57.47 9.02
CA PRO A 4 66.64 -58.19 9.43
C PRO A 4 65.39 -57.33 9.24
N ARG A 5 64.37 -57.90 8.56
CA ARG A 5 63.05 -57.32 8.46
C ARG A 5 62.30 -57.64 9.76
N PHE A 6 62.11 -56.63 10.60
CA PHE A 6 61.22 -56.67 11.77
C PHE A 6 59.75 -56.51 11.25
N THR A 7 59.01 -57.62 11.15
CA THR A 7 57.59 -57.58 10.96
C THR A 7 56.90 -57.60 12.32
N ALA A 8 56.65 -56.40 12.86
CA ALA A 8 55.85 -56.28 14.08
C ALA A 8 54.37 -56.54 13.69
N ARG A 9 53.80 -57.65 14.14
CA ARG A 9 52.34 -57.92 14.03
C ARG A 9 51.65 -57.01 15.05
N PRO A 10 50.67 -56.20 14.63
CA PRO A 10 49.89 -55.39 15.59
C PRO A 10 49.13 -56.34 16.53
N SER A 11 49.09 -56.01 17.81
CA SER A 11 48.34 -56.77 18.81
C SER A 11 46.82 -56.55 18.61
N PRO A 12 45.96 -57.53 18.92
CA PRO A 12 44.50 -57.39 18.73
C PRO A 12 43.91 -56.22 19.53
N ALA A 13 44.57 -55.83 20.62
CA ALA A 13 44.17 -54.64 21.40
C ALA A 13 44.39 -53.30 20.63
N SER A 14 45.46 -53.21 19.84
CA SER A 14 45.75 -52.01 19.04
C SER A 14 44.82 -51.83 17.86
N THR A 15 44.34 -52.94 17.27
CA THR A 15 43.37 -52.86 16.16
C THR A 15 41.98 -52.48 16.64
N LEU A 16 41.54 -52.94 17.82
CA LEU A 16 40.28 -52.53 18.43
C LEU A 16 40.27 -51.04 18.81
N ALA A 17 41.34 -50.53 19.34
CA ALA A 17 41.44 -49.07 19.68
C ALA A 17 41.39 -48.17 18.43
N LEU A 18 42.00 -48.62 17.34
CA LEU A 18 42.01 -47.83 16.08
C LEU A 18 40.64 -47.84 15.40
N THR A 19 39.88 -48.92 15.47
CA THR A 19 38.53 -49.02 14.88
C THR A 19 37.50 -48.21 15.66
N VAL A 20 37.59 -48.16 16.99
CA VAL A 20 36.72 -47.32 17.83
C VAL A 20 37.00 -45.83 17.61
N LEU A 21 38.25 -45.44 17.46
CA LEU A 21 38.62 -44.06 17.18
C LEU A 21 38.15 -43.62 15.78
N ALA A 22 38.25 -44.48 14.79
CA ALA A 22 37.75 -44.17 13.43
C ALA A 22 36.22 -44.06 13.38
N ALA A 23 35.49 -44.89 14.14
CA ALA A 23 34.01 -44.79 14.23
C ALA A 23 33.57 -43.51 14.93
N ALA A 24 34.27 -43.03 15.94
CA ALA A 24 33.96 -41.79 16.65
C ALA A 24 34.17 -40.55 15.76
N LEU A 25 35.16 -40.58 14.86
CA LEU A 25 35.43 -39.46 13.95
C LEU A 25 34.41 -39.38 12.78
N LEU A 26 33.82 -40.51 12.41
CA LEU A 26 32.77 -40.55 11.36
C LEU A 26 31.40 -40.05 11.87
N SER A 27 31.12 -40.11 13.16
CA SER A 27 29.89 -39.59 13.77
C SER A 27 29.87 -38.06 13.90
N ALA A 28 31.02 -37.38 13.72
CA ALA A 28 31.12 -35.92 13.83
C ALA A 28 30.78 -35.16 12.54
N CYS A 29 30.54 -35.88 11.42
CA CYS A 29 30.06 -35.30 10.18
C CYS A 29 28.51 -35.45 10.07
N GLU A 30 27.77 -34.83 10.98
CA GLU A 30 26.37 -34.52 10.66
C GLU A 30 26.35 -33.45 9.56
N PRO A 31 25.63 -33.68 8.46
CA PRO A 31 25.49 -32.64 7.44
C PRO A 31 24.90 -31.41 8.13
N ALA A 32 25.55 -30.26 7.99
CA ALA A 32 25.08 -29.00 8.55
C ALA A 32 23.64 -28.81 8.07
N GLU A 33 22.69 -29.04 8.98
CA GLU A 33 21.28 -28.84 8.70
C GLU A 33 21.13 -27.40 8.22
N ASN A 34 20.57 -27.22 7.04
CA ASN A 34 20.42 -25.92 6.44
C ASN A 34 19.47 -25.07 7.31
N VAL A 35 20.04 -24.36 8.25
CA VAL A 35 19.33 -23.52 9.22
C VAL A 35 18.37 -22.52 8.54
N ASN A 36 18.58 -22.23 7.28
CA ASN A 36 17.73 -21.30 6.53
C ASN A 36 16.35 -21.89 6.17
N ASN A 37 16.17 -23.21 6.23
CA ASN A 37 14.92 -23.89 5.91
C ASN A 37 14.15 -24.38 7.15
N ARG A 38 14.59 -24.08 8.36
CA ARG A 38 13.80 -24.39 9.55
C ARG A 38 12.53 -23.54 9.57
N PRO A 39 11.36 -24.12 9.85
CA PRO A 39 10.07 -23.40 9.85
C PRO A 39 10.08 -22.14 10.70
N GLU A 40 10.79 -22.16 11.83
CA GLU A 40 10.95 -21.03 12.72
C GLU A 40 11.73 -19.86 12.10
N TYR A 41 12.79 -20.12 11.32
CA TYR A 41 13.55 -19.08 10.61
C TYR A 41 12.76 -18.51 9.42
N VAL A 42 12.02 -19.36 8.72
CA VAL A 42 11.12 -18.92 7.67
C VAL A 42 10.03 -18.02 8.26
N ALA A 43 9.40 -18.42 9.37
CA ALA A 43 8.40 -17.62 10.06
C ALA A 43 8.94 -16.26 10.52
N GLN A 44 10.18 -16.19 11.02
CA GLN A 44 10.82 -14.93 11.41
C GLN A 44 11.11 -14.01 10.22
N ARG A 45 11.48 -14.56 9.07
CA ARG A 45 11.79 -13.78 7.86
C ARG A 45 10.53 -13.26 7.16
N ILE A 46 9.40 -13.96 7.30
CA ILE A 46 8.09 -13.55 6.81
C ILE A 46 7.22 -12.99 7.95
N GLN A 47 7.82 -12.42 8.99
CA GLN A 47 7.02 -11.66 9.95
C GLN A 47 6.26 -10.58 9.18
N LYS A 48 4.94 -10.57 9.37
CA LYS A 48 4.08 -9.49 8.87
C LYS A 48 4.68 -8.16 9.32
N VAL A 49 5.23 -7.41 8.38
CA VAL A 49 5.69 -6.05 8.64
C VAL A 49 4.44 -5.18 8.72
N GLY A 50 3.89 -5.11 9.93
CA GLY A 50 2.67 -4.37 10.22
C GLY A 50 1.39 -5.11 9.81
N THR A 51 0.39 -5.01 10.63
CA THR A 51 -1.00 -5.30 10.27
C THR A 51 -1.50 -4.02 9.59
N ILE A 52 -1.76 -4.07 8.29
CA ILE A 52 -2.57 -3.03 7.67
C ILE A 52 -3.97 -3.26 8.21
N GLU A 53 -4.33 -2.52 9.23
CA GLU A 53 -5.72 -2.38 9.61
C GLU A 53 -6.39 -1.61 8.48
N LEU A 54 -7.11 -2.31 7.61
CA LEU A 54 -8.00 -1.66 6.66
C LEU A 54 -9.05 -0.97 7.53
N ALA A 55 -8.88 0.34 7.72
CA ALA A 55 -9.95 1.15 8.29
C ALA A 55 -11.21 0.82 7.48
N ALA A 56 -12.26 0.39 8.16
CA ALA A 56 -13.53 0.11 7.51
C ALA A 56 -13.90 1.36 6.71
N VAL A 57 -13.80 1.27 5.38
CA VAL A 57 -14.29 2.32 4.50
C VAL A 57 -15.77 2.41 4.82
N SER A 58 -16.22 3.56 5.34
CA SER A 58 -17.63 3.75 5.66
C SER A 58 -18.42 3.43 4.39
N SER A 59 -19.35 2.49 4.48
CA SER A 59 -20.17 2.06 3.35
C SER A 59 -21.10 3.18 2.84
N GLU A 60 -21.21 4.25 3.62
CA GLU A 60 -22.01 5.42 3.24
C GLU A 60 -21.17 6.42 2.45
N PRO A 61 -21.66 6.84 1.27
CA PRO A 61 -21.00 7.84 0.45
C PRO A 61 -20.86 9.17 1.19
N LYS A 62 -19.71 9.81 1.07
CA LYS A 62 -19.45 11.11 1.69
C LYS A 62 -20.40 12.18 1.19
N SER A 63 -20.73 13.13 2.03
CA SER A 63 -21.48 14.32 1.66
C SER A 63 -20.67 15.25 0.74
N GLY A 64 -21.36 16.10 -0.01
CA GLY A 64 -20.69 17.09 -0.86
C GLY A 64 -19.79 18.04 -0.08
N GLU A 65 -20.18 18.38 1.15
CA GLU A 65 -19.38 19.23 2.04
C GLU A 65 -18.10 18.52 2.51
N GLU A 66 -18.18 17.24 2.86
CA GLU A 66 -17.01 16.46 3.28
C GLU A 66 -15.99 16.32 2.15
N VAL A 67 -16.45 16.00 0.94
CA VAL A 67 -15.57 15.92 -0.24
C VAL A 67 -14.99 17.30 -0.59
N TYR A 68 -15.80 18.36 -0.53
CA TYR A 68 -15.32 19.72 -0.71
C TYR A 68 -14.18 20.05 0.24
N LYS A 69 -14.37 19.80 1.55
CA LYS A 69 -13.34 20.05 2.57
C LYS A 69 -12.08 19.24 2.35
N ALA A 70 -12.22 18.00 1.89
CA ALA A 70 -11.10 17.08 1.72
C ALA A 70 -10.16 17.48 0.56
N VAL A 71 -10.71 17.87 -0.60
CA VAL A 71 -9.90 18.03 -1.82
C VAL A 71 -10.15 19.33 -2.60
N CYS A 72 -11.35 19.91 -2.53
CA CYS A 72 -11.70 21.09 -3.35
C CYS A 72 -11.35 22.42 -2.66
N ALA A 73 -11.46 22.45 -1.32
CA ALA A 73 -11.33 23.68 -0.53
C ALA A 73 -9.95 24.34 -0.65
N ALA A 74 -8.91 23.57 -0.88
CA ALA A 74 -7.54 24.08 -1.04
C ALA A 74 -7.46 25.20 -2.12
N CYS A 75 -8.19 25.03 -3.22
CA CYS A 75 -8.22 26.02 -4.29
C CYS A 75 -9.48 26.88 -4.27
N HIS A 76 -10.65 26.27 -4.03
CA HIS A 76 -11.95 26.95 -4.20
C HIS A 76 -12.34 27.83 -3.00
N THR A 77 -11.70 27.73 -1.85
CA THR A 77 -11.93 28.66 -0.73
C THR A 77 -11.30 30.03 -1.00
N ALA A 78 -10.04 30.05 -1.43
CA ALA A 78 -9.27 31.27 -1.64
C ALA A 78 -9.26 31.78 -3.08
N GLY A 79 -9.65 30.94 -4.05
CA GLY A 79 -9.54 31.23 -5.49
C GLY A 79 -8.13 31.00 -6.03
N ALA A 80 -7.36 30.10 -5.41
CA ALA A 80 -6.00 29.78 -5.83
C ALA A 80 -5.96 29.28 -7.28
N LEU A 81 -4.88 29.61 -7.99
CA LEU A 81 -4.65 29.19 -9.38
C LEU A 81 -5.80 29.56 -10.37
N GLY A 82 -6.57 30.60 -10.06
CA GLY A 82 -7.71 31.03 -10.85
C GLY A 82 -8.97 30.19 -10.65
N ALA A 83 -9.03 29.39 -9.58
CA ALA A 83 -10.23 28.65 -9.23
C ALA A 83 -11.37 29.62 -8.84
N PRO A 84 -12.63 29.37 -9.26
CA PRO A 84 -13.76 30.16 -8.81
C PRO A 84 -13.99 29.93 -7.32
N LYS A 85 -14.03 31.02 -6.54
CA LYS A 85 -14.28 30.96 -5.10
C LYS A 85 -15.70 30.51 -4.82
N VAL A 86 -15.87 29.63 -3.84
CA VAL A 86 -17.19 29.35 -3.29
C VAL A 86 -17.74 30.61 -2.61
N GLY A 87 -19.00 30.92 -2.86
CA GLY A 87 -19.66 32.17 -2.45
C GLY A 87 -19.59 33.29 -3.49
N ASP A 88 -18.74 33.20 -4.51
CA ASP A 88 -18.70 34.18 -5.60
C ASP A 88 -19.71 33.84 -6.69
N ALA A 89 -20.92 34.37 -6.57
CA ALA A 89 -22.01 34.15 -7.52
C ALA A 89 -21.63 34.55 -8.96
N GLY A 90 -20.84 35.62 -9.14
CA GLY A 90 -20.39 36.09 -10.46
C GLY A 90 -19.47 35.08 -11.14
N ALA A 91 -18.48 34.57 -10.40
CA ALA A 91 -17.57 33.55 -10.89
C ALA A 91 -18.27 32.22 -11.23
N TRP A 92 -19.35 31.89 -10.52
CA TRP A 92 -20.08 30.63 -10.71
C TRP A 92 -21.23 30.73 -11.69
N ALA A 93 -21.84 31.88 -11.92
CA ALA A 93 -23.02 32.05 -12.80
C ALA A 93 -22.82 31.45 -14.21
N ALA A 94 -21.73 31.83 -14.89
CA ALA A 94 -21.44 31.34 -16.23
C ALA A 94 -21.06 29.83 -16.25
N ARG A 95 -20.62 29.31 -15.13
CA ARG A 95 -20.30 27.88 -14.97
C ARG A 95 -21.56 27.07 -14.69
N ALA A 96 -22.38 27.52 -13.74
CA ALA A 96 -23.66 26.89 -13.40
C ALA A 96 -24.58 26.81 -14.60
N GLY A 97 -24.57 27.84 -15.48
CA GLY A 97 -25.35 27.85 -16.72
C GLY A 97 -25.00 26.73 -17.72
N LYS A 98 -23.86 26.06 -17.57
CA LYS A 98 -23.50 24.89 -18.40
C LYS A 98 -24.17 23.58 -17.95
N GLY A 99 -24.79 23.60 -16.78
CA GLY A 99 -25.46 22.45 -16.20
C GLY A 99 -24.53 21.50 -15.41
N TYR A 100 -25.16 20.61 -14.67
CA TYR A 100 -24.50 19.66 -13.77
C TYR A 100 -23.46 18.77 -14.47
N ASP A 101 -23.84 18.16 -15.61
CA ASP A 101 -23.00 17.18 -16.31
C ASP A 101 -21.67 17.78 -16.81
N ALA A 102 -21.72 19.02 -17.31
CA ALA A 102 -20.55 19.74 -17.80
C ALA A 102 -19.60 20.10 -16.63
N LEU A 103 -20.16 20.43 -15.47
CA LEU A 103 -19.40 20.72 -14.26
C LEU A 103 -18.80 19.44 -13.68
N LEU A 104 -19.57 18.38 -13.58
CA LEU A 104 -19.10 17.07 -13.13
C LEU A 104 -17.97 16.56 -14.04
N THR A 105 -18.15 16.62 -15.35
CA THR A 105 -17.09 16.23 -16.30
C THR A 105 -15.81 17.02 -16.08
N SER A 106 -15.93 18.34 -15.82
CA SER A 106 -14.76 19.18 -15.53
C SER A 106 -14.08 18.79 -14.22
N ALA A 107 -14.85 18.41 -13.20
CA ALA A 107 -14.32 17.97 -11.91
C ALA A 107 -13.65 16.59 -12.02
N LEU A 108 -14.25 15.64 -12.75
CA LEU A 108 -13.71 14.29 -12.91
C LEU A 108 -12.45 14.24 -13.78
N LYS A 109 -12.42 15.04 -14.85
CA LYS A 109 -11.27 15.02 -15.81
C LYS A 109 -10.19 16.06 -15.48
N GLY A 110 -10.52 17.02 -14.64
CA GLY A 110 -9.67 18.18 -14.42
C GLY A 110 -9.84 19.25 -15.52
N LYS A 111 -9.36 20.46 -15.24
CA LYS A 111 -9.43 21.59 -16.18
C LYS A 111 -8.34 22.62 -15.91
N GLY A 112 -7.39 22.79 -16.82
CA GLY A 112 -6.27 23.69 -16.63
C GLY A 112 -5.44 23.32 -15.40
N SER A 113 -5.33 24.20 -14.43
CA SER A 113 -4.60 23.93 -13.16
C SER A 113 -5.39 23.06 -12.17
N MET A 114 -6.65 22.78 -12.43
CA MET A 114 -7.46 21.91 -11.58
C MET A 114 -7.17 20.43 -11.93
N PRO A 115 -6.62 19.65 -11.01
CA PRO A 115 -6.41 18.21 -11.25
C PRO A 115 -7.74 17.45 -11.29
N ALA A 116 -7.70 16.26 -11.90
CA ALA A 116 -8.83 15.34 -11.88
C ALA A 116 -9.27 15.03 -10.45
N GLN A 117 -10.55 15.10 -10.16
CA GLN A 117 -11.15 14.86 -8.84
C GLN A 117 -10.54 15.73 -7.71
N GLY A 118 -9.94 16.88 -8.05
CA GLY A 118 -9.21 17.70 -7.07
C GLY A 118 -7.95 17.04 -6.50
N GLY A 119 -7.46 15.95 -7.14
CA GLY A 119 -6.34 15.14 -6.67
C GLY A 119 -6.72 14.04 -5.67
N GLY A 120 -8.01 13.84 -5.39
CA GLY A 120 -8.52 12.79 -4.51
C GLY A 120 -8.94 11.52 -5.25
N ALA A 121 -9.44 10.55 -4.49
CA ALA A 121 -9.98 9.29 -4.98
C ALA A 121 -11.39 9.08 -4.38
N PHE A 122 -12.37 9.75 -4.97
CA PHE A 122 -13.78 9.66 -4.59
C PHE A 122 -14.57 9.05 -5.75
N SER A 123 -15.73 8.49 -5.46
CA SER A 123 -16.66 8.06 -6.50
C SER A 123 -17.20 9.26 -7.28
N ASP A 124 -17.61 9.05 -8.53
CA ASP A 124 -18.22 10.10 -9.36
C ASP A 124 -19.44 10.72 -8.70
N PHE A 125 -20.21 9.92 -7.96
CA PHE A 125 -21.34 10.37 -7.17
C PHE A 125 -20.94 11.36 -6.06
N GLU A 126 -19.89 11.03 -5.31
CA GLU A 126 -19.38 11.89 -4.23
C GLU A 126 -18.79 13.20 -4.78
N VAL A 127 -18.01 13.11 -5.87
CA VAL A 127 -17.52 14.31 -6.59
C VAL A 127 -18.70 15.16 -7.09
N GLY A 128 -19.74 14.53 -7.62
CA GLY A 128 -20.96 15.20 -8.04
C GLY A 128 -21.66 15.97 -6.92
N ARG A 129 -21.72 15.38 -5.72
CA ARG A 129 -22.25 16.05 -4.52
C ARG A 129 -21.40 17.28 -4.14
N ALA A 130 -20.07 17.18 -4.25
CA ALA A 130 -19.20 18.33 -3.99
C ALA A 130 -19.40 19.47 -5.02
N VAL A 131 -19.61 19.11 -6.29
CA VAL A 131 -19.96 20.10 -7.33
C VAL A 131 -21.27 20.81 -6.97
N VAL A 132 -22.31 20.08 -6.59
CA VAL A 132 -23.61 20.66 -6.16
C VAL A 132 -23.41 21.57 -4.95
N HIS A 133 -22.66 21.11 -3.95
CA HIS A 133 -22.34 21.92 -2.75
C HIS A 133 -21.69 23.25 -3.11
N MET A 134 -20.65 23.25 -3.97
CA MET A 134 -19.95 24.49 -4.36
C MET A 134 -20.83 25.42 -5.17
N VAL A 135 -21.59 24.89 -6.12
CA VAL A 135 -22.50 25.71 -6.98
C VAL A 135 -23.61 26.32 -6.15
N ASN A 136 -24.28 25.52 -5.31
CA ASN A 136 -25.39 26.01 -4.49
C ASN A 136 -24.91 26.98 -3.40
N GLY A 137 -23.75 26.73 -2.82
CA GLY A 137 -23.09 27.66 -1.91
C GLY A 137 -22.65 28.97 -2.57
N SER A 138 -22.71 29.07 -3.90
CA SER A 138 -22.38 30.26 -4.68
C SER A 138 -23.60 30.88 -5.39
N GLY A 139 -24.81 30.55 -4.94
CA GLY A 139 -26.05 31.11 -5.47
C GLY A 139 -26.66 30.33 -6.63
N GLY A 140 -26.09 29.20 -7.04
CA GLY A 140 -26.69 28.31 -8.01
C GLY A 140 -27.80 27.44 -7.39
N LYS A 141 -28.47 26.66 -8.23
CA LYS A 141 -29.59 25.78 -7.84
C LYS A 141 -29.50 24.46 -8.61
N LEU A 142 -28.49 23.65 -8.28
CA LEU A 142 -28.37 22.29 -8.82
C LEU A 142 -29.07 21.27 -7.90
N ALA A 143 -29.74 20.30 -8.50
CA ALA A 143 -30.32 19.18 -7.75
C ALA A 143 -29.21 18.24 -7.27
N GLU A 144 -29.41 17.64 -6.10
CA GLU A 144 -28.52 16.61 -5.58
C GLU A 144 -28.55 15.39 -6.54
N PRO A 145 -27.37 14.83 -6.89
CA PRO A 145 -27.33 13.65 -7.73
C PRO A 145 -28.01 12.46 -7.04
N LYS A 146 -28.68 11.62 -7.80
CA LYS A 146 -29.27 10.39 -7.28
C LYS A 146 -28.17 9.36 -7.03
N LYS A 147 -28.26 8.66 -5.91
CA LYS A 147 -27.36 7.54 -5.61
C LYS A 147 -27.57 6.45 -6.69
N PRO A 148 -26.49 5.90 -7.29
CA PRO A 148 -26.57 4.81 -8.26
C PRO A 148 -27.11 3.51 -7.65
#